data_539e33bc82924f5be6f44aa6a1340d0f
#
_entry.id   539e33bc82924f5be6f44aa6a1340d0f
#
_cell.length_a   1.000
_cell.length_b   1.000
_cell.length_c   1.000
_cell.angle_alpha   90.00
_cell.angle_beta   90.00
_cell.angle_gamma   90.00
#
_symmetry.space_group_name_H-M   'P 1'
#
loop_
_entity.id
_entity.type
_entity.pdbx_description
1 polymer ?
#
loop_
_entity_poly.entity_id
_entity_poly.type
_entity_poly.pdbx_seq_one_letter_code
_entity_poly.pdbx_strand_id
1 'polypeptide(L)'
;MNKQPKLVFDSEKELLECLEEWKRLLGLSDWQIAARICSKEDMKLPECAGESEVQFVNMCGLISIRRAEDLPPDMILKQPMEQVLIHELLHFKFIAFDENSREEAVFEIAQHQLIETLAKALFMAKYGLTPTWFIAESHEFREERS
;
A
#
# COMPACT_ATOMS: atom_id res chain seq x y z
N MET A 1 16.77 12.85 12.25
CA MET A 1 15.44 13.33 12.64
C MET A 1 14.41 12.26 12.28
N ASN A 2 13.68 11.79 13.28
CA ASN A 2 12.60 10.86 13.04
C ASN A 2 11.43 11.61 12.40
N LYS A 3 11.27 11.45 11.10
CA LYS A 3 10.12 11.99 10.39
C LYS A 3 8.88 11.26 10.87
N GLN A 4 7.94 11.98 11.43
CA GLN A 4 6.66 11.38 11.84
C GLN A 4 5.91 10.90 10.60
N PRO A 5 5.34 9.68 10.63
CA PRO A 5 4.60 9.18 9.48
C PRO A 5 3.31 9.98 9.30
N LYS A 6 3.01 10.30 8.06
CA LYS A 6 1.71 10.85 7.70
C LYS A 6 0.75 9.70 7.42
N LEU A 7 -0.46 9.80 7.94
CA LEU A 7 -1.49 8.80 7.69
C LEU A 7 -2.11 8.96 6.30
N VAL A 8 -2.16 10.19 5.81
CA VAL A 8 -2.79 10.56 4.55
C VAL A 8 -1.85 11.47 3.77
N PHE A 9 -1.70 11.21 2.48
CA PHE A 9 -1.03 12.14 1.57
C PHE A 9 -1.99 13.31 1.26
N ASP A 10 -1.50 14.54 1.44
CA ASP A 10 -2.28 15.75 1.18
C ASP A 10 -2.42 16.04 -0.32
N SER A 11 -1.53 15.48 -1.13
CA SER A 11 -1.49 15.72 -2.57
C SER A 11 -0.87 14.55 -3.32
N GLU A 12 -1.09 14.50 -4.63
CA GLU A 12 -0.40 13.53 -5.48
C GLU A 12 1.11 13.76 -5.52
N LYS A 13 1.56 15.00 -5.33
CA LYS A 13 2.99 15.31 -5.22
C LYS A 13 3.64 14.56 -4.07
N GLU A 14 3.02 14.56 -2.88
CA GLU A 14 3.52 13.80 -1.73
C GLU A 14 3.55 12.31 -2.01
N LEU A 15 2.51 11.79 -2.66
CA LEU A 15 2.45 10.40 -3.06
C LEU A 15 3.62 10.05 -4.00
N LEU A 16 3.87 10.88 -5.02
CA LEU A 16 4.94 10.61 -5.99
C LEU A 16 6.34 10.72 -5.38
N GLU A 17 6.56 11.64 -4.47
CA GLU A 17 7.82 11.73 -3.72
C GLU A 17 8.06 10.47 -2.88
N CYS A 18 7.03 10.01 -2.20
CA CYS A 18 7.07 8.78 -1.40
C CYS A 18 7.28 7.54 -2.27
N LEU A 19 6.62 7.49 -3.42
CA LEU A 19 6.79 6.43 -4.43
C LEU A 19 8.25 6.31 -4.86
N GLU A 20 8.91 7.41 -5.23
CA GLU A 20 10.29 7.40 -5.69
C GLU A 20 11.24 6.92 -4.58
N GLU A 21 11.01 7.35 -3.35
CA GLU A 21 11.79 6.88 -2.20
C GLU A 21 11.68 5.36 -2.02
N TRP A 22 10.46 4.82 -2.01
CA TRP A 22 10.23 3.40 -1.83
C TRP A 22 10.66 2.55 -3.02
N LYS A 23 10.53 3.06 -4.25
CA LYS A 23 11.08 2.39 -5.43
C LYS A 23 12.58 2.18 -5.26
N ARG A 24 13.29 3.20 -4.82
CA ARG A 24 14.73 3.12 -4.58
C ARG A 24 15.06 2.11 -3.47
N LEU A 25 14.36 2.18 -2.34
CA LEU A 25 14.59 1.28 -1.20
C LEU A 25 14.29 -0.18 -1.54
N LEU A 26 13.29 -0.43 -2.39
CA LEU A 26 12.87 -1.78 -2.77
C LEU A 26 13.58 -2.31 -4.03
N GLY A 27 14.50 -1.54 -4.61
CA GLY A 27 15.20 -1.96 -5.82
C GLY A 27 14.30 -2.00 -7.06
N LEU A 28 13.35 -1.07 -7.15
CA LEU A 28 12.40 -0.96 -8.26
C LEU A 28 12.68 0.26 -9.16
N SER A 29 13.88 0.84 -9.08
CA SER A 29 14.20 2.07 -9.82
C SER A 29 14.11 1.92 -11.34
N ASP A 30 14.29 0.70 -11.85
CA ASP A 30 14.18 0.42 -13.30
C ASP A 30 12.72 0.28 -13.77
N TRP A 31 11.77 0.25 -12.84
CA TRP A 31 10.36 0.15 -13.17
C TRP A 31 9.75 1.53 -13.39
N GLN A 32 8.93 1.65 -14.43
CA GLN A 32 8.10 2.85 -14.64
C GLN A 32 6.75 2.64 -13.96
N ILE A 33 6.56 3.28 -12.82
CA ILE A 33 5.37 3.12 -12.00
C ILE A 33 4.68 4.46 -11.85
N ALA A 34 3.43 4.54 -12.31
CA ALA A 34 2.56 5.67 -12.03
C ALA A 34 1.75 5.38 -10.76
N ALA A 35 1.42 6.41 -10.01
CA ALA A 35 0.55 6.29 -8.83
C ALA A 35 -0.44 7.45 -8.79
N ARG A 36 -1.64 7.15 -8.30
CA ARG A 36 -2.72 8.14 -8.16
C ARG A 36 -3.53 7.90 -6.89
N ILE A 37 -4.14 8.97 -6.39
CA ILE A 37 -5.15 8.91 -5.34
C ILE A 37 -6.52 9.04 -6.02
N CYS A 38 -7.42 8.12 -5.76
CA CYS A 38 -8.70 8.07 -6.45
C CYS A 38 -9.86 7.70 -5.54
N SER A 39 -11.09 7.95 -6.01
CA SER A 39 -12.29 7.49 -5.34
C SER A 39 -12.50 6.00 -5.58
N LYS A 40 -13.35 5.37 -4.78
CA LYS A 40 -13.66 3.94 -4.94
C LYS A 40 -14.29 3.62 -6.31
N GLU A 41 -15.02 4.58 -6.89
CA GLU A 41 -15.67 4.42 -8.20
C GLU A 41 -14.65 4.30 -9.34
N ASP A 42 -13.46 4.87 -9.16
CA ASP A 42 -12.38 4.81 -10.16
C ASP A 42 -11.47 3.59 -10.00
N MET A 43 -11.75 2.75 -9.00
CA MET A 43 -10.97 1.53 -8.74
C MET A 43 -11.67 0.31 -9.32
N LYS A 44 -10.86 -0.63 -9.82
CA LYS A 44 -11.35 -1.94 -10.29
C LYS A 44 -11.76 -2.83 -9.13
N LEU A 45 -11.09 -2.66 -7.97
CA LEU A 45 -11.34 -3.41 -6.74
C LEU A 45 -11.87 -2.45 -5.66
N PRO A 46 -13.15 -2.10 -5.69
CA PRO A 46 -13.70 -1.06 -4.81
C PRO A 46 -13.69 -1.41 -3.32
N GLU A 47 -13.49 -2.67 -2.96
CA GLU A 47 -13.39 -3.14 -1.58
C GLU A 47 -11.97 -2.98 -0.99
N CYS A 48 -10.97 -2.70 -1.84
CA CYS A 48 -9.57 -2.60 -1.42
C CYS A 48 -9.17 -1.16 -1.13
N ALA A 49 -8.19 -0.98 -0.24
CA ALA A 49 -7.60 0.34 0.04
C ALA A 49 -6.65 0.81 -1.07
N GLY A 50 -6.09 -0.13 -1.81
CA GLY A 50 -5.24 0.13 -2.96
C GLY A 50 -5.33 -1.00 -3.96
N GLU A 51 -4.86 -0.75 -5.16
CA GLU A 51 -4.73 -1.75 -6.21
C GLU A 51 -3.53 -1.44 -7.11
N SER A 52 -2.98 -2.48 -7.70
CA SER A 52 -1.88 -2.34 -8.65
C SER A 52 -2.18 -3.09 -9.94
N GLU A 53 -1.82 -2.48 -11.06
CA GLU A 53 -1.80 -3.11 -12.37
C GLU A 53 -0.34 -3.22 -12.80
N VAL A 54 0.14 -4.44 -13.00
CA VAL A 54 1.54 -4.71 -13.30
C VAL A 54 1.67 -5.32 -14.69
N GLN A 55 2.50 -4.71 -15.53
CA GLN A 55 2.90 -5.28 -16.81
C GLN A 55 4.34 -5.79 -16.66
N PHE A 56 4.48 -7.06 -16.36
CA PHE A 56 5.75 -7.66 -15.99
C PHE A 56 6.81 -7.55 -17.10
N VAL A 57 6.43 -7.90 -18.33
CA VAL A 57 7.37 -7.90 -19.46
C VAL A 57 7.91 -6.50 -19.76
N ASN A 58 7.06 -5.49 -19.66
CA ASN A 58 7.42 -4.10 -19.96
C ASN A 58 7.98 -3.36 -18.75
N MET A 59 8.03 -3.99 -17.58
CA MET A 59 8.50 -3.39 -16.34
C MET A 59 7.82 -2.05 -16.02
N CYS A 60 6.50 -2.03 -16.12
CA CYS A 60 5.72 -0.83 -15.80
C CYS A 60 4.40 -1.19 -15.10
N GLY A 61 3.76 -0.18 -14.54
CA GLY A 61 2.47 -0.38 -13.92
C GLY A 61 1.86 0.88 -13.34
N LEU A 62 0.68 0.69 -12.76
CA LEU A 62 -0.11 1.73 -12.13
C LEU A 62 -0.54 1.30 -10.74
N ILE A 63 -0.35 2.17 -9.77
CA ILE A 63 -0.86 2.01 -8.40
C ILE A 63 -1.99 3.02 -8.19
N SER A 64 -3.14 2.54 -7.72
CA SER A 64 -4.25 3.39 -7.31
C SER A 64 -4.47 3.24 -5.82
N ILE A 65 -4.46 4.36 -5.09
CA ILE A 65 -4.70 4.40 -3.64
C ILE A 65 -6.02 5.11 -3.40
N ARG A 66 -6.89 4.47 -2.63
CA ARG A 66 -8.19 5.03 -2.30
C ARG A 66 -8.03 6.23 -1.38
N ARG A 67 -8.84 7.26 -1.61
CA ARG A 67 -8.96 8.40 -0.70
C ARG A 67 -9.36 7.94 0.69
N ALA A 68 -8.83 8.60 1.72
CA ALA A 68 -9.14 8.26 3.10
C ALA A 68 -10.64 8.37 3.41
N GLU A 69 -11.33 9.34 2.81
CA GLU A 69 -12.77 9.57 3.00
C GLU A 69 -13.65 8.42 2.46
N ASP A 70 -13.14 7.70 1.47
CA ASP A 70 -13.86 6.61 0.81
C ASP A 70 -13.59 5.22 1.44
N LEU A 71 -12.75 5.15 2.46
CA LEU A 71 -12.47 3.89 3.14
C LEU A 71 -13.72 3.39 3.89
N PRO A 72 -13.92 2.05 3.95
CA PRO A 72 -15.06 1.49 4.67
C PRO A 72 -15.09 1.96 6.13
N PRO A 73 -16.27 2.38 6.64
CA PRO A 73 -16.39 2.85 8.03
C PRO A 73 -16.19 1.76 9.08
N ASP A 74 -16.28 0.50 8.66
CA ASP A 74 -16.11 -0.68 9.50
C ASP A 74 -14.68 -1.24 9.54
N MET A 75 -13.73 -0.53 8.98
CA MET A 75 -12.31 -0.91 9.08
C MET A 75 -11.88 -1.02 10.54
N ILE A 76 -11.36 -2.19 10.88
CA ILE A 76 -10.91 -2.46 12.25
C ILE A 76 -9.60 -1.73 12.56
N LEU A 77 -8.66 -1.74 11.61
CA LEU A 77 -7.38 -1.07 11.76
C LEU A 77 -7.19 -0.05 10.64
N LYS A 78 -6.64 1.09 11.00
CA LYS A 78 -6.24 2.11 10.06
C LYS A 78 -5.06 1.64 9.21
N GLN A 79 -5.14 1.91 7.91
CA GLN A 79 -4.03 1.68 7.00
C GLN A 79 -3.48 3.03 6.52
N PRO A 80 -2.28 3.44 6.99
CA PRO A 80 -1.64 4.63 6.43
C PRO A 80 -1.47 4.50 4.93
N MET A 81 -1.68 5.58 4.18
CA MET A 81 -1.56 5.54 2.72
C MET A 81 -0.16 5.12 2.27
N GLU A 82 0.88 5.48 3.02
CA GLU A 82 2.24 5.00 2.74
C GLU A 82 2.35 3.49 2.89
N GLN A 83 1.71 2.89 3.89
CA GLN A 83 1.69 1.44 4.04
C GLN A 83 0.99 0.76 2.86
N VAL A 84 -0.12 1.33 2.39
CA VAL A 84 -0.83 0.85 1.20
C VAL A 84 0.07 0.93 -0.03
N LEU A 85 0.79 2.03 -0.20
CA LEU A 85 1.76 2.19 -1.29
C LEU A 85 2.83 1.09 -1.26
N ILE A 86 3.40 0.81 -0.09
CA ILE A 86 4.41 -0.24 0.07
C ILE A 86 3.82 -1.60 -0.29
N HIS A 87 2.59 -1.88 0.16
CA HIS A 87 1.86 -3.11 -0.17
C HIS A 87 1.78 -3.29 -1.69
N GLU A 88 1.33 -2.25 -2.40
CA GLU A 88 1.17 -2.31 -3.85
C GLU A 88 2.52 -2.43 -4.57
N LEU A 89 3.57 -1.77 -4.08
CA LEU A 89 4.92 -1.90 -4.63
C LEU A 89 5.49 -3.31 -4.46
N LEU A 90 5.16 -3.99 -3.36
CA LEU A 90 5.60 -5.36 -3.14
C LEU A 90 4.98 -6.34 -4.14
N HIS A 91 3.81 -6.06 -4.70
CA HIS A 91 3.27 -6.85 -5.80
C HIS A 91 4.19 -6.84 -7.02
N PHE A 92 4.86 -5.73 -7.30
CA PHE A 92 5.85 -5.65 -8.38
C PHE A 92 7.05 -6.57 -8.12
N LYS A 93 7.45 -6.74 -6.87
CA LYS A 93 8.54 -7.66 -6.49
C LYS A 93 8.15 -9.12 -6.61
N PHE A 94 6.89 -9.43 -6.35
CA PHE A 94 6.41 -10.82 -6.28
C PHE A 94 5.69 -11.27 -7.55
N ILE A 95 5.56 -10.43 -8.58
CA ILE A 95 4.79 -10.73 -9.78
C ILE A 95 5.28 -12.01 -10.51
N ALA A 96 6.58 -12.28 -10.45
CA ALA A 96 7.16 -13.48 -11.08
C ALA A 96 6.65 -14.78 -10.43
N PHE A 97 6.21 -14.71 -9.19
CA PHE A 97 5.61 -15.86 -8.50
C PHE A 97 4.16 -16.08 -8.91
N ASP A 98 3.42 -15.00 -9.20
CA ASP A 98 2.02 -15.06 -9.60
C ASP A 98 1.82 -15.84 -10.90
N GLU A 99 2.69 -15.63 -11.88
CA GLU A 99 2.58 -16.24 -13.20
C GLU A 99 2.84 -17.74 -13.20
N ASN A 100 3.47 -18.27 -12.16
CA ASN A 100 3.87 -19.68 -12.08
C ASN A 100 3.01 -20.52 -11.13
N SER A 101 1.98 -19.94 -10.52
CA SER A 101 1.14 -20.62 -9.54
C SER A 101 0.00 -21.41 -10.20
N ARG A 102 -0.12 -22.70 -9.87
CA ARG A 102 -1.21 -23.58 -10.33
C ARG A 102 -2.29 -23.80 -9.27
N GLU A 103 -2.00 -23.53 -8.00
CA GLU A 103 -2.97 -23.60 -6.88
C GLU A 103 -3.30 -22.20 -6.42
N GLU A 104 -4.00 -21.46 -7.27
CA GLU A 104 -4.12 -20.02 -7.22
C GLU A 104 -4.66 -19.46 -5.91
N ALA A 105 -5.77 -20.00 -5.38
CA ALA A 105 -6.46 -19.37 -4.25
C ALA A 105 -5.64 -19.39 -2.96
N VAL A 106 -5.04 -20.53 -2.60
CA VAL A 106 -4.25 -20.64 -1.38
C VAL A 106 -2.94 -19.87 -1.49
N PHE A 107 -2.31 -19.95 -2.66
CA PHE A 107 -1.07 -19.22 -2.93
C PHE A 107 -1.29 -17.71 -2.88
N GLU A 108 -2.34 -17.21 -3.52
CA GLU A 108 -2.69 -15.78 -3.51
C GLU A 108 -2.94 -15.26 -2.08
N ILE A 109 -3.68 -16.02 -1.27
CA ILE A 109 -3.94 -15.64 0.12
C ILE A 109 -2.63 -15.58 0.92
N ALA A 110 -1.80 -16.62 0.80
CA ALA A 110 -0.52 -16.68 1.52
C ALA A 110 0.43 -15.56 1.08
N GLN A 111 0.51 -15.29 -0.22
CA GLN A 111 1.31 -14.21 -0.77
C GLN A 111 0.81 -12.84 -0.28
N HIS A 112 -0.50 -12.62 -0.31
CA HIS A 112 -1.10 -11.37 0.13
C HIS A 112 -0.84 -11.12 1.62
N GLN A 113 -0.95 -12.14 2.46
CA GLN A 113 -0.62 -12.05 3.87
C GLN A 113 0.86 -11.71 4.10
N LEU A 114 1.75 -12.31 3.31
CA LEU A 114 3.18 -12.02 3.38
C LEU A 114 3.47 -10.57 2.96
N ILE A 115 2.90 -10.12 1.87
CA ILE A 115 3.04 -8.74 1.39
C ILE A 115 2.57 -7.76 2.45
N GLU A 116 1.40 -7.98 3.05
CA GLU A 116 0.85 -7.11 4.08
C GLU A 116 1.75 -7.05 5.31
N THR A 117 2.24 -8.20 5.75
CA THR A 117 3.18 -8.29 6.88
C THR A 117 4.48 -7.55 6.59
N LEU A 118 5.04 -7.71 5.39
CA LEU A 118 6.26 -7.02 4.99
C LEU A 118 6.06 -5.51 4.86
N ALA A 119 4.94 -5.08 4.26
CA ALA A 119 4.62 -3.66 4.12
C ALA A 119 4.55 -2.98 5.49
N LYS A 120 3.86 -3.61 6.44
CA LYS A 120 3.74 -3.12 7.81
C LYS A 120 5.10 -3.07 8.51
N ALA A 121 5.89 -4.14 8.39
CA ALA A 121 7.21 -4.21 9.01
C ALA A 121 8.16 -3.15 8.45
N LEU A 122 8.18 -2.93 7.14
CA LEU A 122 9.01 -1.92 6.48
C LEU A 122 8.58 -0.51 6.89
N PHE A 123 7.28 -0.27 6.96
CA PHE A 123 6.76 1.02 7.41
C PHE A 123 7.15 1.30 8.87
N MET A 124 6.97 0.32 9.76
CA MET A 124 7.37 0.45 11.15
C MET A 124 8.88 0.67 11.29
N ALA A 125 9.68 -0.04 10.52
CA ALA A 125 11.14 0.12 10.56
C ALA A 125 11.57 1.52 10.12
N LYS A 126 10.96 2.06 9.08
CA LYS A 126 11.27 3.41 8.58
C LYS A 126 11.06 4.48 9.65
N TYR A 127 9.98 4.37 10.42
CA TYR A 127 9.58 5.41 11.37
C TYR A 127 9.84 5.05 12.84
N GLY A 128 10.43 3.89 13.11
CA GLY A 128 10.70 3.44 14.49
C GLY A 128 9.42 3.17 15.28
N LEU A 129 8.39 2.65 14.63
CA LEU A 129 7.09 2.40 15.24
C LEU A 129 6.98 1.01 15.85
N THR A 130 6.00 0.83 16.73
CA THR A 130 5.65 -0.45 17.33
C THR A 130 4.24 -0.86 16.90
N PRO A 131 3.84 -2.14 17.03
CA PRO A 131 2.47 -2.56 16.75
C PRO A 131 1.41 -1.78 17.53
N THR A 132 1.73 -1.32 18.73
CA THR A 132 0.84 -0.52 19.58
C THR A 132 0.43 0.80 18.91
N TRP A 133 1.33 1.39 18.12
CA TRP A 133 1.04 2.62 17.38
C TRP A 133 -0.16 2.44 16.45
N PHE A 134 -0.23 1.34 15.71
CA PHE A 134 -1.35 1.06 14.79
C PHE A 134 -2.69 0.95 15.52
N ILE A 135 -2.67 0.37 16.72
CA ILE A 135 -3.90 0.21 17.53
C ILE A 135 -4.39 1.57 18.02
N ALA A 136 -3.48 2.39 18.55
CA ALA A 136 -3.81 3.72 19.06
C ALA A 136 -4.38 4.63 17.95
N GLU A 137 -3.67 4.71 16.81
CA GLU A 137 -4.09 5.53 15.67
C GLU A 137 -5.42 5.07 15.08
N SER A 138 -5.69 3.76 15.06
CA SER A 138 -6.95 3.21 14.59
C SER A 138 -8.11 3.62 15.48
N HIS A 139 -7.89 3.71 16.79
CA HIS A 139 -8.91 4.16 17.75
C HIS A 139 -9.29 5.64 17.50
N GLU A 140 -8.29 6.51 17.40
CA GLU A 140 -8.49 7.93 17.10
C GLU A 140 -9.24 8.15 15.78
N PHE A 141 -8.84 7.41 14.74
CA PHE A 141 -9.47 7.48 13.43
C PHE A 141 -10.95 7.12 13.45
N ARG A 142 -11.34 6.14 14.27
CA ARG A 142 -12.75 5.75 14.42
C ARG A 142 -13.55 6.83 15.12
N GLU A 143 -12.97 7.45 16.15
CA GLU A 143 -13.63 8.54 16.87
C GLU A 143 -13.85 9.76 15.97
N GLU A 144 -12.88 10.13 15.15
CA GLU A 144 -13.01 11.25 14.20
C GLU A 144 -14.07 11.01 13.12
N ARG A 145 -14.34 9.75 12.77
CA ARG A 145 -15.32 9.38 11.74
C ARG A 145 -16.71 9.05 12.30
N SER A 146 -16.84 8.95 13.57
CA SER A 146 -18.13 8.69 14.21
C SER A 146 -18.87 9.99 14.50
#